data_6762190480e48cf6a902b6c227b6e38a
#
_entry.id   6762190480e48cf6a902b6c227b6e38a
#
_cell.length_a   1.000
_cell.length_b   1.000
_cell.length_c   1.000
_cell.angle_alpha   90.00
_cell.angle_beta   90.00
_cell.angle_gamma   90.00
#
_symmetry.space_group_name_H-M   'P 1'
#
loop_
_entity.id
_entity.type
_entity.pdbx_description
1 polymer ?
#
loop_
_entity_poly.entity_id
_entity_poly.type
_entity_poly.pdbx_seq_one_letter_code
_entity_poly.pdbx_strand_id
1 'polypeptide(L)'
;IRSWLFVPGDSERKLEKARDNPADALILDLEDSVSDDRQELARQMVRDYLIDRKDRSRQQLWVRINPLDTELSLPDLAAIMPGAPDGICLPKVYSAADVNTLANYLSALEAREALEQGSTKILVVATETAASILSFHTYLEGVTDRMTAITWGAEDLSAALGASDNMHPTSGGYDDPYLLAKSLC
;
A
#
# COMPACT_ATOMS: atom_id res chain seq x y z
N ILE A 1 -12.89 -6.26 6.12
CA ILE A 1 -11.88 -5.57 6.94
C ILE A 1 -12.47 -4.24 7.37
N ARG A 2 -12.43 -3.93 8.66
CA ARG A 2 -12.97 -2.68 9.24
C ARG A 2 -11.85 -1.78 9.77
N SER A 3 -10.72 -2.37 10.12
CA SER A 3 -9.59 -1.66 10.72
C SER A 3 -8.26 -2.10 10.12
N TRP A 4 -7.43 -1.09 9.82
CA TRP A 4 -6.11 -1.25 9.24
C TRP A 4 -5.08 -0.56 10.14
N LEU A 5 -3.91 -1.17 10.32
CA LEU A 5 -2.82 -0.59 11.08
C LEU A 5 -1.52 -0.65 10.27
N PHE A 6 -0.92 0.50 10.02
CA PHE A 6 0.43 0.58 9.46
C PHE A 6 1.48 0.22 10.50
N VAL A 7 2.43 -0.61 10.09
CA VAL A 7 3.53 -1.08 10.94
C VAL A 7 4.85 -0.95 10.15
N PRO A 8 5.81 -0.11 10.58
CA PRO A 8 7.10 -0.01 9.94
C PRO A 8 7.79 -1.36 9.80
N GLY A 9 8.21 -1.71 8.58
CA GLY A 9 8.80 -3.01 8.25
C GLY A 9 10.21 -3.21 8.79
N ASP A 10 10.87 -2.14 9.19
CA ASP A 10 12.25 -2.15 9.69
C ASP A 10 12.39 -2.19 11.22
N SER A 11 11.30 -2.37 11.95
CA SER A 11 11.28 -2.31 13.41
C SER A 11 10.77 -3.61 14.04
N GLU A 12 11.69 -4.47 14.47
CA GLU A 12 11.38 -5.73 15.15
C GLU A 12 10.40 -5.52 16.32
N ARG A 13 10.66 -4.52 17.16
CA ARG A 13 9.77 -4.20 18.31
C ARG A 13 8.35 -3.84 17.88
N LYS A 14 8.18 -3.09 16.78
CA LYS A 14 6.85 -2.70 16.30
C LYS A 14 6.14 -3.88 15.64
N LEU A 15 6.85 -4.68 14.86
CA LEU A 15 6.34 -5.91 14.27
C LEU A 15 5.89 -6.90 15.34
N GLU A 16 6.69 -7.13 16.38
CA GLU A 16 6.31 -8.02 17.48
C GLU A 16 5.07 -7.51 18.23
N LYS A 17 5.03 -6.22 18.57
CA LYS A 17 3.86 -5.61 19.21
C LYS A 17 2.60 -5.68 18.36
N ALA A 18 2.72 -5.67 17.04
CA ALA A 18 1.61 -5.74 16.11
C ALA A 18 0.94 -7.13 16.07
N ARG A 19 1.62 -8.19 16.52
CA ARG A 19 1.08 -9.57 16.56
C ARG A 19 -0.21 -9.66 17.35
N ASP A 20 -0.29 -8.95 18.46
CA ASP A 20 -1.44 -8.98 19.38
C ASP A 20 -2.42 -7.82 19.15
N ASN A 21 -2.15 -6.96 18.17
CA ASN A 21 -3.03 -5.83 17.87
C ASN A 21 -4.41 -6.32 17.37
N PRO A 22 -5.52 -5.71 17.83
CA PRO A 22 -6.87 -6.12 17.44
C PRO A 22 -7.31 -5.69 16.04
N ALA A 23 -6.48 -4.99 15.27
CA ALA A 23 -6.80 -4.60 13.89
C ALA A 23 -7.08 -5.84 13.03
N ASP A 24 -8.05 -5.72 12.11
CA ASP A 24 -8.42 -6.80 11.19
C ASP A 24 -7.29 -7.05 10.15
N ALA A 25 -6.51 -6.02 9.84
CA ALA A 25 -5.38 -6.13 8.92
C ALA A 25 -4.19 -5.26 9.37
N LEU A 26 -2.97 -5.78 9.17
CA LEU A 26 -1.74 -5.00 9.25
C LEU A 26 -1.29 -4.63 7.85
N ILE A 27 -0.76 -3.42 7.70
CA ILE A 27 0.00 -2.99 6.52
C ILE A 27 1.45 -2.87 6.96
N LEU A 28 2.26 -3.86 6.58
CA LEU A 28 3.70 -3.87 6.82
C LEU A 28 4.34 -2.92 5.82
N ASP A 29 5.00 -1.89 6.30
CA ASP A 29 5.40 -0.76 5.48
C ASP A 29 6.86 -0.85 5.05
N LEU A 30 7.10 -0.79 3.74
CA LEU A 30 8.43 -0.71 3.12
C LEU A 30 8.71 0.66 2.50
N GLU A 31 7.78 1.62 2.62
CA GLU A 31 7.86 2.92 1.97
C GLU A 31 8.23 4.02 2.98
N ASP A 32 7.39 5.01 3.21
CA ASP A 32 7.68 6.25 3.93
C ASP A 32 8.22 6.06 5.36
N SER A 33 7.91 4.94 6.01
CA SER A 33 8.40 4.69 7.37
C SER A 33 9.77 4.02 7.42
N VAL A 34 10.38 3.74 6.27
CA VAL A 34 11.67 3.05 6.14
C VAL A 34 12.67 3.93 5.40
N SER A 35 13.81 4.23 6.02
CA SER A 35 14.87 4.99 5.36
C SER A 35 15.59 4.16 4.29
N ASP A 36 16.19 4.84 3.31
CA ASP A 36 16.82 4.20 2.14
C ASP A 36 17.88 3.16 2.53
N ASP A 37 18.68 3.44 3.56
CA ASP A 37 19.74 2.55 4.06
C ASP A 37 19.21 1.30 4.78
N ARG A 38 17.90 1.26 5.08
CA ARG A 38 17.24 0.16 5.77
C ARG A 38 16.29 -0.66 4.88
N GLN A 39 16.15 -0.32 3.63
CA GLN A 39 15.21 -0.97 2.70
C GLN A 39 15.45 -2.50 2.62
N GLU A 40 16.70 -2.93 2.47
CA GLU A 40 17.01 -4.36 2.38
C GLU A 40 16.70 -5.11 3.70
N LEU A 41 17.00 -4.49 4.84
CA LEU A 41 16.66 -5.05 6.15
C LEU A 41 15.14 -5.17 6.32
N ALA A 42 14.39 -4.13 5.95
CA ALA A 42 12.93 -4.13 6.05
C ALA A 42 12.31 -5.23 5.19
N ARG A 43 12.77 -5.41 3.95
CA ARG A 43 12.35 -6.52 3.07
C ARG A 43 12.51 -7.88 3.73
N GLN A 44 13.67 -8.12 4.32
CA GLN A 44 13.96 -9.38 5.00
C GLN A 44 13.04 -9.58 6.21
N MET A 45 12.91 -8.57 7.06
CA MET A 45 12.07 -8.63 8.27
C MET A 45 10.60 -8.85 7.92
N VAL A 46 10.08 -8.13 6.92
CA VAL A 46 8.69 -8.28 6.46
C VAL A 46 8.45 -9.66 5.86
N ARG A 47 9.35 -10.14 4.99
CA ARG A 47 9.27 -11.50 4.46
C ARG A 47 9.22 -12.55 5.57
N ASP A 48 10.15 -12.47 6.52
CA ASP A 48 10.24 -13.45 7.60
C ASP A 48 9.00 -13.39 8.51
N TYR A 49 8.47 -12.19 8.77
CA TYR A 49 7.21 -12.00 9.49
C TYR A 49 6.01 -12.63 8.76
N LEU A 50 5.93 -12.51 7.43
CA LEU A 50 4.89 -13.15 6.62
C LEU A 50 4.99 -14.67 6.66
N ILE A 51 6.21 -15.23 6.52
CA ILE A 51 6.47 -16.68 6.52
C ILE A 51 6.13 -17.31 7.89
N ASP A 52 6.45 -16.59 8.98
CA ASP A 52 6.19 -17.07 10.35
C ASP A 52 4.70 -17.09 10.70
N ARG A 53 3.90 -16.22 10.05
CA ARG A 53 2.47 -16.07 10.34
C ARG A 53 1.58 -16.62 9.22
N LYS A 54 1.50 -17.94 9.10
CA LYS A 54 0.67 -18.62 8.07
C LYS A 54 -0.82 -18.57 8.35
N ASP A 55 -1.22 -18.55 9.63
CA ASP A 55 -2.62 -18.40 10.00
C ASP A 55 -3.07 -16.93 9.88
N ARG A 56 -3.90 -16.66 8.89
CA ARG A 56 -4.50 -15.35 8.56
C ARG A 56 -5.95 -15.24 9.05
N SER A 57 -6.49 -16.23 9.73
CA SER A 57 -7.92 -16.30 10.09
C SER A 57 -8.37 -15.11 10.96
N ARG A 58 -7.49 -14.62 11.84
CA ARG A 58 -7.77 -13.50 12.73
C ARG A 58 -7.40 -12.14 12.12
N GLN A 59 -6.30 -12.07 11.38
CA GLN A 59 -5.69 -10.83 10.94
C GLN A 59 -4.98 -11.01 9.62
N GLN A 60 -5.37 -10.25 8.62
CA GLN A 60 -4.69 -10.23 7.33
C GLN A 60 -3.36 -9.46 7.38
N LEU A 61 -2.41 -9.85 6.55
CA LEU A 61 -1.10 -9.22 6.40
C LEU A 61 -0.94 -8.67 4.99
N TRP A 62 -0.95 -7.37 4.89
CA TRP A 62 -0.72 -6.60 3.68
C TRP A 62 0.65 -5.95 3.71
N VAL A 63 1.21 -5.61 2.57
CA VAL A 63 2.49 -4.90 2.50
C VAL A 63 2.34 -3.64 1.66
N ARG A 64 2.74 -2.49 2.20
CA ARG A 64 2.91 -1.29 1.38
C ARG A 64 4.31 -1.33 0.79
N ILE A 65 4.38 -1.43 -0.53
CA ILE A 65 5.61 -1.40 -1.31
C ILE A 65 5.98 0.04 -1.67
N ASN A 66 7.20 0.25 -2.15
CA ASN A 66 7.58 1.50 -2.77
C ASN A 66 6.81 1.74 -4.08
N PRO A 67 6.63 3.00 -4.51
CA PRO A 67 5.92 3.36 -5.74
C PRO A 67 6.48 2.65 -6.98
N LEU A 68 5.62 2.31 -7.95
CA LEU A 68 5.99 1.53 -9.14
C LEU A 68 6.99 2.23 -10.06
N ASP A 69 7.07 3.54 -10.00
CA ASP A 69 8.02 4.37 -10.76
C ASP A 69 9.40 4.49 -10.10
N THR A 70 9.65 3.72 -9.02
CA THR A 70 10.95 3.64 -8.36
C THR A 70 11.66 2.32 -8.65
N GLU A 71 12.99 2.32 -8.50
CA GLU A 71 13.79 1.09 -8.60
C GLU A 71 13.56 0.11 -7.42
N LEU A 72 12.83 0.53 -6.38
CA LEU A 72 12.61 -0.23 -5.16
C LEU A 72 11.42 -1.19 -5.25
N SER A 73 10.40 -0.89 -6.05
CA SER A 73 9.13 -1.62 -6.09
C SER A 73 9.27 -3.09 -6.48
N LEU A 74 10.05 -3.39 -7.52
CA LEU A 74 10.26 -4.78 -7.95
C LEU A 74 11.10 -5.59 -6.96
N PRO A 75 12.20 -5.08 -6.36
CA PRO A 75 12.87 -5.72 -5.24
C PRO A 75 11.96 -5.99 -4.05
N ASP A 76 11.06 -5.05 -3.69
CA ASP A 76 10.08 -5.26 -2.62
C ASP A 76 9.21 -6.47 -2.91
N LEU A 77 8.54 -6.46 -4.08
CA LEU A 77 7.68 -7.56 -4.50
C LEU A 77 8.42 -8.89 -4.53
N ALA A 78 9.63 -8.91 -5.11
CA ALA A 78 10.43 -10.13 -5.21
C ALA A 78 10.77 -10.71 -3.83
N ALA A 79 11.01 -9.85 -2.84
CA ALA A 79 11.38 -10.26 -1.49
C ALA A 79 10.16 -10.79 -0.69
N ILE A 80 8.99 -10.14 -0.79
CA ILE A 80 7.85 -10.45 0.08
C ILE A 80 6.95 -11.58 -0.44
N MET A 81 6.90 -11.81 -1.75
CA MET A 81 5.98 -12.80 -2.35
C MET A 81 6.17 -14.23 -1.85
N PRO A 82 7.39 -14.71 -1.49
CA PRO A 82 7.55 -16.03 -0.82
C PRO A 82 6.78 -16.15 0.50
N GLY A 83 6.45 -15.04 1.15
CA GLY A 83 5.65 -14.98 2.38
C GLY A 83 4.14 -14.99 2.15
N ALA A 84 3.68 -15.03 0.90
CA ALA A 84 2.27 -15.04 0.50
C ALA A 84 1.45 -13.96 1.22
N PRO A 85 1.68 -12.67 0.99
CA PRO A 85 0.88 -11.61 1.58
C PRO A 85 -0.58 -11.70 1.11
N ASP A 86 -1.54 -11.35 1.98
CA ASP A 86 -2.96 -11.28 1.60
C ASP A 86 -3.22 -10.20 0.55
N GLY A 87 -2.38 -9.16 0.54
CA GLY A 87 -2.44 -8.12 -0.48
C GLY A 87 -1.30 -7.12 -0.42
N ILE A 88 -1.29 -6.24 -1.42
CA ILE A 88 -0.35 -5.13 -1.58
C ILE A 88 -1.09 -3.81 -1.43
N CYS A 89 -0.58 -2.93 -0.60
CA CYS A 89 -0.97 -1.53 -0.54
C CYS A 89 -0.09 -0.75 -1.54
N LEU A 90 -0.70 -0.26 -2.61
CA LEU A 90 -0.01 0.45 -3.69
C LEU A 90 -0.10 1.95 -3.47
N PRO A 91 1.02 2.64 -3.15
CA PRO A 91 1.06 4.08 -2.97
C PRO A 91 1.30 4.82 -4.29
N LYS A 92 1.11 6.12 -4.27
CA LYS A 92 1.53 7.13 -5.27
C LYS A 92 1.19 6.78 -6.71
N VAL A 93 0.01 6.19 -6.93
CA VAL A 93 -0.51 5.84 -8.26
C VAL A 93 -0.88 7.07 -9.08
N TYR A 94 -0.86 6.94 -10.39
CA TYR A 94 -1.31 7.98 -11.35
C TYR A 94 -2.69 7.64 -11.95
N SER A 95 -3.03 6.36 -12.07
CA SER A 95 -4.30 5.89 -12.62
C SER A 95 -4.50 4.39 -12.38
N ALA A 96 -5.64 3.84 -12.85
CA ALA A 96 -5.87 2.39 -12.86
C ALA A 96 -4.85 1.60 -13.69
N ALA A 97 -4.11 2.24 -14.61
CA ALA A 97 -3.05 1.55 -15.37
C ALA A 97 -1.92 1.04 -14.46
N ASP A 98 -1.58 1.78 -13.40
CA ASP A 98 -0.57 1.34 -12.42
C ASP A 98 -1.06 0.11 -11.64
N VAL A 99 -2.34 0.09 -11.30
CA VAL A 99 -2.97 -1.05 -10.61
C VAL A 99 -2.94 -2.30 -11.50
N ASN A 100 -3.23 -2.16 -12.79
CA ASN A 100 -3.16 -3.25 -13.76
C ASN A 100 -1.71 -3.71 -13.99
N THR A 101 -0.74 -2.79 -13.96
CA THR A 101 0.69 -3.12 -14.03
C THR A 101 1.11 -3.97 -12.83
N LEU A 102 0.75 -3.55 -11.62
CA LEU A 102 1.00 -4.35 -10.41
C LEU A 102 0.33 -5.72 -10.50
N ALA A 103 -0.91 -5.81 -10.99
CA ALA A 103 -1.62 -7.07 -11.14
C ALA A 103 -0.87 -8.07 -12.05
N ASN A 104 -0.24 -7.56 -13.13
CA ASN A 104 0.58 -8.39 -14.02
C ASN A 104 1.85 -8.89 -13.29
N TYR A 105 2.52 -8.05 -12.51
CA TYR A 105 3.67 -8.46 -11.69
C TYR A 105 3.27 -9.52 -10.66
N LEU A 106 2.14 -9.32 -9.98
CA LEU A 106 1.63 -10.28 -9.00
C LEU A 106 1.32 -11.64 -9.65
N SER A 107 0.72 -11.65 -10.84
CA SER A 107 0.43 -12.90 -11.56
C SER A 107 1.71 -13.69 -11.89
N ALA A 108 2.77 -13.01 -12.34
CA ALA A 108 4.05 -13.66 -12.61
C ALA A 108 4.72 -14.18 -11.31
N LEU A 109 4.64 -13.41 -10.23
CA LEU A 109 5.24 -13.77 -8.95
C LEU A 109 4.46 -14.88 -8.25
N GLU A 110 3.13 -14.87 -8.29
CA GLU A 110 2.30 -15.99 -7.80
C GLU A 110 2.65 -17.30 -8.52
N ALA A 111 2.81 -17.24 -9.84
CA ALA A 111 3.24 -18.41 -10.62
C ALA A 111 4.64 -18.90 -10.19
N ARG A 112 5.59 -17.99 -9.97
CA ARG A 112 6.94 -18.32 -9.49
C ARG A 112 6.93 -19.01 -8.13
N GLU A 113 6.10 -18.50 -7.20
CA GLU A 113 6.03 -19.00 -5.82
C GLU A 113 5.02 -20.14 -5.64
N ALA A 114 4.40 -20.63 -6.73
CA ALA A 114 3.35 -21.64 -6.72
C ALA A 114 2.15 -21.24 -5.82
N LEU A 115 1.82 -19.96 -5.78
CA LEU A 115 0.64 -19.44 -5.10
C LEU A 115 -0.58 -19.51 -6.04
N GLU A 116 -1.78 -19.48 -5.44
CA GLU A 116 -3.02 -19.41 -6.20
C GLU A 116 -3.09 -18.11 -7.00
N GLN A 117 -3.39 -18.21 -8.30
CA GLN A 117 -3.51 -17.03 -9.16
C GLN A 117 -4.68 -16.14 -8.72
N GLY A 118 -4.37 -14.85 -8.51
CA GLY A 118 -5.36 -13.88 -8.04
C GLY A 118 -5.56 -13.85 -6.53
N SER A 119 -4.79 -14.62 -5.76
CA SER A 119 -4.88 -14.65 -4.30
C SER A 119 -4.44 -13.32 -3.67
N THR A 120 -3.34 -12.73 -4.15
CA THR A 120 -2.83 -11.45 -3.64
C THR A 120 -3.70 -10.29 -4.13
N LYS A 121 -4.33 -9.56 -3.20
CA LYS A 121 -5.23 -8.44 -3.50
C LYS A 121 -4.49 -7.11 -3.55
N ILE A 122 -5.17 -6.05 -3.98
CA ILE A 122 -4.62 -4.72 -4.09
C ILE A 122 -5.51 -3.71 -3.35
N LEU A 123 -4.91 -2.96 -2.44
CA LEU A 123 -5.42 -1.74 -1.84
C LEU A 123 -4.68 -0.56 -2.47
N VAL A 124 -5.39 0.43 -2.95
CA VAL A 124 -4.80 1.58 -3.64
C VAL A 124 -4.88 2.83 -2.77
N VAL A 125 -3.75 3.53 -2.56
CA VAL A 125 -3.78 4.89 -2.01
C VAL A 125 -3.95 5.85 -3.18
N ALA A 126 -5.20 6.16 -3.50
CA ALA A 126 -5.57 6.73 -4.81
C ALA A 126 -5.50 8.27 -4.88
N THR A 127 -5.08 8.95 -3.83
CA THR A 127 -5.14 10.42 -3.79
C THR A 127 -3.81 11.10 -3.46
N GLU A 128 -2.71 10.39 -3.57
CA GLU A 128 -1.38 10.91 -3.26
C GLU A 128 -0.77 11.71 -4.41
N THR A 129 -1.28 11.56 -5.63
CA THR A 129 -0.83 12.32 -6.79
C THR A 129 -1.96 13.16 -7.39
N ALA A 130 -1.64 14.34 -7.91
CA ALA A 130 -2.62 15.18 -8.60
C ALA A 130 -3.20 14.50 -9.86
N ALA A 131 -2.38 13.72 -10.57
CA ALA A 131 -2.79 12.97 -11.75
C ALA A 131 -3.83 11.90 -11.40
N SER A 132 -3.68 11.19 -10.29
CA SER A 132 -4.63 10.18 -9.85
C SER A 132 -6.01 10.79 -9.58
N ILE A 133 -6.08 11.94 -8.93
CA ILE A 133 -7.35 12.62 -8.67
C ILE A 133 -8.08 12.94 -9.98
N LEU A 134 -7.38 13.45 -10.98
CA LEU A 134 -7.95 13.75 -12.29
C LEU A 134 -8.32 12.49 -13.10
N SER A 135 -7.74 11.35 -12.74
CA SER A 135 -7.91 10.05 -13.40
C SER A 135 -8.84 9.10 -12.67
N PHE A 136 -9.58 9.55 -11.64
CA PHE A 136 -10.45 8.69 -10.82
C PHE A 136 -11.46 7.88 -11.62
N HIS A 137 -11.95 8.43 -12.73
CA HIS A 137 -12.85 7.71 -13.66
C HIS A 137 -12.26 6.40 -14.20
N THR A 138 -10.93 6.26 -14.25
CA THR A 138 -10.27 5.05 -14.73
C THR A 138 -10.45 3.85 -13.81
N TYR A 139 -10.77 4.07 -12.53
CA TYR A 139 -11.05 2.99 -11.59
C TYR A 139 -12.45 2.39 -11.75
N LEU A 140 -13.33 3.00 -12.55
CA LEU A 140 -14.68 2.53 -12.77
C LEU A 140 -14.74 1.40 -13.82
N GLU A 141 -13.83 1.37 -14.78
CA GLU A 141 -13.84 0.41 -15.88
C GLU A 141 -12.43 -0.11 -16.20
N GLY A 142 -12.33 -1.41 -16.46
CA GLY A 142 -11.07 -2.02 -16.91
C GLY A 142 -9.97 -2.18 -15.87
N VAL A 143 -10.26 -1.92 -14.61
CA VAL A 143 -9.33 -2.23 -13.52
C VAL A 143 -9.43 -3.71 -13.13
N THR A 144 -8.31 -4.27 -12.71
CA THR A 144 -8.23 -5.68 -12.30
C THR A 144 -9.15 -6.04 -11.12
N ASP A 145 -9.71 -7.25 -11.11
CA ASP A 145 -10.50 -7.80 -9.99
C ASP A 145 -9.67 -8.01 -8.70
N ARG A 146 -8.35 -7.81 -8.77
CA ARG A 146 -7.49 -7.82 -7.58
C ARG A 146 -7.68 -6.57 -6.72
N MET A 147 -8.11 -5.44 -7.31
CA MET A 147 -8.37 -4.22 -6.57
C MET A 147 -9.63 -4.38 -5.72
N THR A 148 -9.46 -4.43 -4.41
CA THR A 148 -10.57 -4.67 -3.46
C THR A 148 -10.91 -3.46 -2.61
N ALA A 149 -10.04 -2.46 -2.57
CA ALA A 149 -10.25 -1.25 -1.79
C ALA A 149 -9.45 -0.07 -2.34
N ILE A 150 -9.97 1.12 -2.10
CA ILE A 150 -9.31 2.41 -2.30
C ILE A 150 -9.24 3.11 -0.96
N THR A 151 -8.14 3.80 -0.70
CA THR A 151 -8.00 4.69 0.45
C THR A 151 -7.43 6.03 0.02
N TRP A 152 -7.68 7.07 0.81
CA TRP A 152 -7.13 8.39 0.55
C TRP A 152 -5.94 8.68 1.47
N GLY A 153 -4.99 9.50 0.97
CA GLY A 153 -3.88 10.06 1.73
C GLY A 153 -3.78 11.56 1.45
N ALA A 154 -3.66 12.39 2.50
CA ALA A 154 -3.64 13.83 2.37
C ALA A 154 -2.22 14.41 2.29
N GLU A 155 -1.26 13.74 2.92
CA GLU A 155 0.09 14.29 3.12
C GLU A 155 0.86 14.38 1.80
N ASP A 156 0.97 13.29 1.06
CA ASP A 156 1.67 13.26 -0.22
C ASP A 156 1.01 14.14 -1.29
N LEU A 157 -0.32 14.25 -1.26
CA LEU A 157 -1.04 15.17 -2.14
C LEU A 157 -0.60 16.62 -1.94
N SER A 158 -0.37 17.02 -0.70
CA SER A 158 0.12 18.37 -0.36
C SER A 158 1.48 18.63 -1.02
N ALA A 159 2.40 17.68 -0.92
CA ALA A 159 3.71 17.75 -1.58
C ALA A 159 3.56 17.76 -3.11
N ALA A 160 2.71 16.92 -3.69
CA ALA A 160 2.46 16.84 -5.13
C ALA A 160 1.85 18.13 -5.72
N LEU A 161 1.07 18.85 -4.93
CA LEU A 161 0.49 20.17 -5.32
C LEU A 161 1.45 21.32 -5.06
N GLY A 162 2.57 21.11 -4.38
CA GLY A 162 3.47 22.19 -3.94
C GLY A 162 2.85 23.09 -2.87
N ALA A 163 1.88 22.59 -2.12
CA ALA A 163 1.23 23.32 -1.04
C ALA A 163 2.12 23.37 0.21
N SER A 164 2.05 24.48 0.94
CA SER A 164 2.78 24.63 2.21
C SER A 164 2.07 23.93 3.37
N ASP A 165 0.78 23.64 3.24
CA ASP A 165 -0.05 23.01 4.25
C ASP A 165 -1.24 22.34 3.55
N ASN A 166 -1.85 21.34 4.18
CA ASN A 166 -3.08 20.68 3.74
C ASN A 166 -4.32 21.18 4.54
N MET A 167 -4.11 21.99 5.57
CA MET A 167 -5.13 22.46 6.48
C MET A 167 -5.46 23.95 6.24
N HIS A 168 -6.74 24.29 6.28
CA HIS A 168 -7.18 25.66 6.22
C HIS A 168 -6.77 26.43 7.50
N PRO A 169 -6.05 27.56 7.40
CA PRO A 169 -5.41 28.21 8.54
C PRO A 169 -6.39 28.72 9.60
N THR A 170 -7.65 28.95 9.23
CA THR A 170 -8.67 29.49 10.15
C THR A 170 -9.63 28.44 10.69
N SER A 171 -10.06 27.48 9.86
CA SER A 171 -11.07 26.50 10.24
C SER A 171 -10.47 25.25 10.90
N GLY A 172 -9.17 25.00 10.69
CA GLY A 172 -8.50 23.76 11.15
C GLY A 172 -8.97 22.49 10.45
N GLY A 173 -9.77 22.63 9.37
CA GLY A 173 -10.15 21.51 8.50
C GLY A 173 -9.28 21.45 7.25
N TYR A 174 -9.40 20.38 6.48
CA TYR A 174 -8.72 20.28 5.19
C TYR A 174 -9.19 21.32 4.19
N ASP A 175 -8.28 21.83 3.36
CA ASP A 175 -8.60 22.71 2.24
C ASP A 175 -9.31 21.96 1.09
N ASP A 176 -10.00 22.71 0.22
CA ASP A 176 -10.88 22.19 -0.82
C ASP A 176 -10.28 21.08 -1.70
N PRO A 177 -9.00 21.13 -2.14
CA PRO A 177 -8.44 20.04 -2.93
C PRO A 177 -8.43 18.69 -2.18
N TYR A 178 -8.17 18.71 -0.88
CA TYR A 178 -8.14 17.50 -0.04
C TYR A 178 -9.55 17.00 0.29
N LEU A 179 -10.51 17.91 0.47
CA LEU A 179 -11.92 17.56 0.63
C LEU A 179 -12.47 16.90 -0.64
N LEU A 180 -12.10 17.41 -1.82
CA LEU A 180 -12.45 16.79 -3.09
C LEU A 180 -11.83 15.37 -3.18
N ALA A 181 -10.53 15.25 -2.93
CA ALA A 181 -9.83 13.96 -2.95
C ALA A 181 -10.49 12.93 -2.03
N LYS A 182 -10.80 13.35 -0.79
CA LYS A 182 -11.51 12.51 0.19
C LYS A 182 -12.91 12.11 -0.27
N SER A 183 -13.62 13.00 -0.95
CA SER A 183 -14.99 12.75 -1.42
C SER A 183 -15.04 11.82 -2.63
N LEU A 184 -13.96 11.69 -3.40
CA LEU A 184 -13.85 10.78 -4.53
C LEU A 184 -13.57 9.34 -4.07
N CYS A 185 -12.93 9.14 -2.91
CA CYS A 185 -12.74 7.84 -2.28
C CYS A 185 -13.99 7.35 -1.54
#